data_7455cc84d9791e202e30cecaf47caae9
#
_entry.id   7455cc84d9791e202e30cecaf47caae9
#
_cell.length_a   1.000
_cell.length_b   1.000
_cell.length_c   1.000
_cell.angle_alpha   90.00
_cell.angle_beta   90.00
_cell.angle_gamma   90.00
#
_symmetry.space_group_name_H-M   'P 1'
#
loop_
_entity.id
_entity.type
_entity.pdbx_description
1 polymer ?
#
loop_
_entity_poly.entity_id
_entity_poly.type
_entity_poly.pdbx_seq_one_letter_code
_entity_poly.pdbx_strand_id
1 'polypeptide(L)'
;MKRILAFLLMIAVSLSVFLLPCTAAASYPFYDVRKTAWYANAVRYVYQNHLFAGTDDTTFSPEGYLTRAMLVSVLWRREGSPEVSEENPFWDVPEGTWYTKGVVWAASQGIVSGTGDGMFEPSADITREQLAAIMMRYTRHLSVDVAPGADLSSFADADTVSFWAREAMSWANAAGILSGIPLDGALYLDPRGNATRAQAASILQRYITLTLGIEDDWDGEIEEPERSDLGELPPFEPDETQLMYVQEVLRLVNEERAKEGIAPLELSEELCSVATLKAQDMAVFGYFEHESPNFGAPDEMLKAFGIHWHLSGENIAAGYQTPKQVMDGWMDSPGHRANILNPGYGKLGVGYLTGLGEYSSYWVQTFTD
;
A
#
# COMPACT_ATOMS: atom_id res chain seq x y z
N MET A 1 -46.43 48.18 47.55
CA MET A 1 -46.78 46.82 47.17
C MET A 1 -46.80 46.79 45.63
N LYS A 2 -45.65 46.47 45.02
CA LYS A 2 -45.57 46.34 43.55
C LYS A 2 -45.16 44.87 43.27
N ARG A 3 -46.07 44.13 42.62
CA ARG A 3 -45.86 42.78 42.19
C ARG A 3 -44.99 42.79 40.95
N ILE A 4 -43.80 42.17 41.05
CA ILE A 4 -42.92 41.93 39.91
C ILE A 4 -43.31 40.56 39.35
N LEU A 5 -43.87 40.58 38.14
CA LEU A 5 -44.23 39.42 37.37
C LEU A 5 -42.94 38.92 36.62
N ALA A 6 -42.36 37.83 37.05
CA ALA A 6 -41.26 37.19 36.37
C ALA A 6 -41.78 36.37 35.17
N PHE A 7 -41.50 36.81 33.95
CA PHE A 7 -41.70 36.03 32.73
C PHE A 7 -40.61 34.96 32.63
N LEU A 8 -40.96 33.72 32.89
CA LEU A 8 -40.15 32.57 32.58
C LEU A 8 -40.31 32.29 31.06
N LEU A 9 -39.35 32.68 30.28
CA LEU A 9 -39.25 32.31 28.87
C LEU A 9 -38.69 30.88 28.82
N MET A 10 -39.55 29.87 28.67
CA MET A 10 -39.16 28.51 28.36
C MET A 10 -38.67 28.48 26.91
N ILE A 11 -37.36 28.49 26.69
CA ILE A 11 -36.78 28.12 25.41
C ILE A 11 -36.86 26.60 25.34
N ALA A 12 -37.87 26.10 24.65
CA ALA A 12 -37.86 24.71 24.19
C ALA A 12 -36.81 24.55 23.11
N VAL A 13 -35.61 24.12 23.51
CA VAL A 13 -34.64 23.60 22.56
C VAL A 13 -35.18 22.26 22.09
N SER A 14 -35.87 22.29 20.95
CA SER A 14 -36.18 21.06 20.22
C SER A 14 -34.84 20.45 19.79
N LEU A 15 -34.38 19.45 20.55
CA LEU A 15 -33.31 18.57 20.18
C LEU A 15 -33.80 17.78 18.96
N SER A 16 -33.69 18.36 17.79
CA SER A 16 -33.79 17.63 16.53
C SER A 16 -32.57 16.68 16.51
N VAL A 17 -32.78 15.48 17.00
CA VAL A 17 -31.89 14.36 16.69
C VAL A 17 -32.00 14.21 15.19
N PHE A 18 -31.10 14.86 14.48
CA PHE A 18 -30.74 14.45 13.12
C PHE A 18 -30.20 13.03 13.29
N LEU A 19 -31.06 12.05 13.12
CA LEU A 19 -30.65 10.73 12.67
C LEU A 19 -30.00 10.98 11.30
N LEU A 20 -28.70 11.24 11.31
CA LEU A 20 -27.92 11.07 10.11
C LEU A 20 -28.21 9.66 9.62
N PRO A 21 -28.63 9.47 8.37
CA PRO A 21 -28.75 8.13 7.85
C PRO A 21 -27.41 7.46 8.16
N CYS A 22 -27.48 6.28 8.77
CA CYS A 22 -26.33 5.38 8.80
C CYS A 22 -25.92 5.20 7.33
N THR A 23 -24.99 6.02 6.90
CA THR A 23 -24.33 5.79 5.62
C THR A 23 -23.71 4.44 5.77
N ALA A 24 -24.17 3.49 4.97
CA ALA A 24 -23.51 2.20 4.83
C ALA A 24 -22.00 2.49 4.85
N ALA A 25 -21.30 1.85 5.77
CA ALA A 25 -19.85 2.04 5.91
C ALA A 25 -19.27 1.96 4.51
N ALA A 26 -18.56 3.02 4.08
CA ALA A 26 -17.97 3.03 2.77
C ALA A 26 -17.14 1.75 2.66
N SER A 27 -17.44 0.94 1.67
CA SER A 27 -16.71 -0.30 1.44
C SER A 27 -15.23 0.02 1.43
N TYR A 28 -14.45 -0.78 2.13
CA TYR A 28 -13.00 -0.66 2.15
C TYR A 28 -12.49 -0.88 0.71
N PRO A 29 -11.87 0.13 0.05
CA PRO A 29 -11.70 0.07 -1.40
C PRO A 29 -10.42 -0.63 -1.85
N PHE A 30 -9.52 -1.00 -0.92
CA PHE A 30 -8.16 -1.40 -1.27
C PHE A 30 -8.00 -2.92 -1.37
N TYR A 31 -7.77 -3.42 -2.58
CA TYR A 31 -7.56 -4.84 -2.85
C TYR A 31 -6.19 -5.36 -2.39
N ASP A 32 -5.22 -4.45 -2.29
CA ASP A 32 -3.85 -4.74 -1.84
C ASP A 32 -3.69 -4.71 -0.32
N VAL A 33 -4.79 -4.63 0.43
CA VAL A 33 -4.80 -4.65 1.89
C VAL A 33 -5.67 -5.81 2.38
N ARG A 34 -5.04 -6.94 2.69
CA ARG A 34 -5.76 -8.09 3.25
C ARG A 34 -6.30 -7.76 4.64
N LYS A 35 -7.53 -8.16 4.94
CA LYS A 35 -8.12 -7.98 6.28
C LYS A 35 -7.34 -8.65 7.41
N THR A 36 -6.55 -9.68 7.08
CA THR A 36 -5.67 -10.39 8.03
C THR A 36 -4.31 -9.73 8.18
N ALA A 37 -3.97 -8.73 7.36
CA ALA A 37 -2.69 -8.04 7.47
C ALA A 37 -2.61 -7.26 8.79
N TRP A 38 -1.42 -7.25 9.40
CA TRP A 38 -1.18 -6.58 10.68
C TRP A 38 -1.50 -5.07 10.66
N TYR A 39 -1.51 -4.48 9.47
CA TYR A 39 -1.79 -3.06 9.24
C TYR A 39 -3.22 -2.78 8.78
N ALA A 40 -4.05 -3.81 8.53
CA ALA A 40 -5.36 -3.64 7.91
C ALA A 40 -6.26 -2.65 8.67
N ASN A 41 -6.36 -2.79 10.00
CA ASN A 41 -7.12 -1.87 10.84
C ASN A 41 -6.57 -0.44 10.79
N ALA A 42 -5.25 -0.30 10.74
CA ALA A 42 -4.64 1.02 10.66
C ALA A 42 -4.89 1.69 9.32
N VAL A 43 -4.81 0.95 8.22
CA VAL A 43 -5.16 1.45 6.88
C VAL A 43 -6.62 1.86 6.81
N ARG A 44 -7.55 1.02 7.30
CA ARG A 44 -8.95 1.39 7.44
C ARG A 44 -9.12 2.71 8.22
N TYR A 45 -8.49 2.79 9.38
CA TYR A 45 -8.59 3.97 10.24
C TYR A 45 -8.14 5.25 9.53
N VAL A 46 -6.95 5.24 8.94
CA VAL A 46 -6.42 6.44 8.27
C VAL A 46 -7.19 6.81 7.01
N TYR A 47 -7.79 5.83 6.32
CA TYR A 47 -8.64 6.07 5.17
C TYR A 47 -9.99 6.67 5.58
N GLN A 48 -10.71 6.07 6.53
CA GLN A 48 -12.01 6.55 7.00
C GLN A 48 -11.93 7.94 7.64
N ASN A 49 -10.80 8.26 8.27
CA ASN A 49 -10.55 9.59 8.84
C ASN A 49 -9.93 10.57 7.81
N HIS A 50 -9.91 10.23 6.53
CA HIS A 50 -9.38 11.08 5.45
C HIS A 50 -7.93 11.53 5.63
N LEU A 51 -7.14 10.80 6.41
CA LEU A 51 -5.72 11.07 6.63
C LEU A 51 -4.88 10.59 5.44
N PHE A 52 -5.11 9.33 5.02
CA PHE A 52 -4.53 8.79 3.80
C PHE A 52 -5.62 8.50 2.76
N ALA A 53 -5.28 8.77 1.51
CA ALA A 53 -5.95 8.19 0.36
C ALA A 53 -5.16 6.98 -0.14
N GLY A 54 -5.75 6.19 -1.03
CA GLY A 54 -5.01 5.23 -1.84
C GLY A 54 -3.98 5.90 -2.73
N THR A 55 -3.12 5.13 -3.36
CA THR A 55 -2.28 5.58 -4.48
C THR A 55 -3.11 5.72 -5.75
N ASP A 56 -4.21 4.99 -5.81
CA ASP A 56 -5.34 5.13 -6.72
C ASP A 56 -6.65 4.78 -5.99
N ASP A 57 -7.75 4.63 -6.73
CA ASP A 57 -9.09 4.39 -6.15
C ASP A 57 -9.20 3.02 -5.48
N THR A 58 -8.35 2.08 -5.81
CA THR A 58 -8.44 0.66 -5.41
C THR A 58 -7.20 0.10 -4.73
N THR A 59 -6.08 0.83 -4.73
CA THR A 59 -4.82 0.41 -4.12
C THR A 59 -4.34 1.39 -3.06
N PHE A 60 -3.80 0.85 -1.97
CA PHE A 60 -3.17 1.60 -0.89
C PHE A 60 -1.65 1.66 -1.02
N SER A 61 -1.05 0.66 -1.66
CA SER A 61 0.40 0.44 -1.75
C SER A 61 1.07 0.35 -0.38
N PRO A 62 0.71 -0.63 0.47
CA PRO A 62 1.15 -0.71 1.87
C PRO A 62 2.67 -0.79 2.02
N GLU A 63 3.36 -1.47 1.09
CA GLU A 63 4.83 -1.62 1.09
C GLU A 63 5.54 -0.44 0.40
N GLY A 64 4.82 0.44 -0.29
CA GLY A 64 5.37 1.67 -0.84
C GLY A 64 5.86 2.60 0.27
N TYR A 65 6.94 3.35 0.02
CA TYR A 65 7.48 4.26 1.03
C TYR A 65 6.67 5.54 1.17
N LEU A 66 6.64 6.07 2.37
CA LEU A 66 6.03 7.36 2.67
C LEU A 66 7.03 8.47 2.37
N THR A 67 6.64 9.45 1.57
CA THR A 67 7.49 10.62 1.37
C THR A 67 7.31 11.67 2.47
N ARG A 68 8.30 12.55 2.61
CA ARG A 68 8.26 13.65 3.57
C ARG A 68 7.06 14.58 3.33
N ALA A 69 6.76 14.87 2.05
CA ALA A 69 5.59 15.68 1.68
C ALA A 69 4.27 15.00 2.04
N MET A 70 4.17 13.67 1.89
CA MET A 70 2.97 12.92 2.27
C MET A 70 2.68 13.07 3.76
N LEU A 71 3.69 12.88 4.63
CA LEU A 71 3.48 13.00 6.08
C LEU A 71 2.96 14.38 6.49
N VAL A 72 3.62 15.45 6.07
CA VAL A 72 3.19 16.80 6.47
C VAL A 72 1.83 17.18 5.91
N SER A 73 1.48 16.69 4.71
CA SER A 73 0.16 16.91 4.13
C SER A 73 -0.95 16.17 4.90
N VAL A 74 -0.65 15.00 5.46
CA VAL A 74 -1.55 14.27 6.36
C VAL A 74 -1.79 15.08 7.64
N LEU A 75 -0.74 15.58 8.26
CA LEU A 75 -0.85 16.38 9.49
C LEU A 75 -1.63 17.69 9.24
N TRP A 76 -1.38 18.36 8.11
CA TRP A 76 -2.11 19.56 7.72
C TRP A 76 -3.61 19.30 7.49
N ARG A 77 -3.95 18.18 6.80
CA ARG A 77 -5.36 17.78 6.62
C ARG A 77 -6.03 17.48 7.95
N ARG A 78 -5.31 16.82 8.86
CA ARG A 78 -5.83 16.51 10.19
C ARG A 78 -6.21 17.77 10.98
N GLU A 79 -5.49 18.87 10.79
CA GLU A 79 -5.82 20.17 11.37
C GLU A 79 -6.93 20.95 10.60
N GLY A 80 -7.62 20.27 9.68
CA GLY A 80 -8.69 20.88 8.89
C GLY A 80 -8.21 21.73 7.72
N SER A 81 -6.98 21.49 7.26
CA SER A 81 -6.40 22.20 6.10
C SER A 81 -6.41 23.73 6.25
N PRO A 82 -5.85 24.29 7.34
CA PRO A 82 -5.87 25.73 7.58
C PRO A 82 -5.28 26.50 6.41
N GLU A 83 -5.79 27.73 6.20
CA GLU A 83 -5.22 28.62 5.18
C GLU A 83 -3.79 28.96 5.54
N VAL A 84 -2.95 29.06 4.53
CA VAL A 84 -1.51 29.35 4.64
C VAL A 84 -1.24 30.66 3.93
N SER A 85 -0.76 31.64 4.69
CA SER A 85 -0.42 32.98 4.21
C SER A 85 1.07 33.30 4.24
N GLU A 86 1.84 32.39 4.85
CA GLU A 86 3.28 32.52 5.02
C GLU A 86 4.02 32.27 3.72
N GLU A 87 5.17 32.91 3.56
CA GLU A 87 6.05 32.66 2.42
C GLU A 87 6.66 31.25 2.50
N ASN A 88 6.78 30.62 1.35
CA ASN A 88 7.42 29.31 1.25
C ASN A 88 8.94 29.43 1.52
N PRO A 89 9.46 28.79 2.59
CA PRO A 89 10.88 28.91 2.93
C PRO A 89 11.79 27.96 2.13
N PHE A 90 11.22 27.11 1.27
CA PHE A 90 11.94 26.05 0.56
C PHE A 90 11.92 26.25 -0.95
N TRP A 91 13.08 26.32 -1.56
CA TRP A 91 13.19 26.52 -2.99
C TRP A 91 12.88 25.27 -3.84
N ASP A 92 12.93 24.06 -3.23
CA ASP A 92 12.58 22.78 -3.86
C ASP A 92 11.10 22.36 -3.67
N VAL A 93 10.28 23.28 -3.14
CA VAL A 93 8.84 23.09 -2.99
C VAL A 93 8.11 24.01 -3.95
N PRO A 94 7.76 23.56 -5.17
CA PRO A 94 7.08 24.38 -6.16
C PRO A 94 5.71 24.85 -5.66
N GLU A 95 5.31 26.07 -6.09
CA GLU A 95 3.99 26.58 -5.80
C GLU A 95 2.89 25.76 -6.52
N GLY A 96 1.73 25.64 -5.87
CA GLY A 96 0.54 25.04 -6.47
C GLY A 96 0.56 23.52 -6.55
N THR A 97 1.55 22.85 -5.96
CA THR A 97 1.51 21.38 -5.84
C THR A 97 0.56 20.95 -4.72
N TRP A 98 0.16 19.67 -4.71
CA TRP A 98 -0.76 19.13 -3.71
C TRP A 98 -0.21 19.18 -2.28
N TYR A 99 1.10 19.29 -2.10
CA TYR A 99 1.78 19.34 -0.81
C TYR A 99 2.26 20.74 -0.40
N THR A 100 2.28 21.73 -1.30
CA THR A 100 2.86 23.06 -1.01
C THR A 100 2.29 23.65 0.27
N LYS A 101 0.96 23.73 0.40
CA LYS A 101 0.31 24.28 1.60
C LYS A 101 0.66 23.50 2.87
N GLY A 102 0.67 22.18 2.81
CA GLY A 102 1.02 21.33 3.96
C GLY A 102 2.47 21.55 4.41
N VAL A 103 3.41 21.67 3.46
CA VAL A 103 4.83 21.91 3.77
C VAL A 103 5.04 23.29 4.37
N VAL A 104 4.49 24.34 3.77
CA VAL A 104 4.62 25.72 4.28
C VAL A 104 3.98 25.86 5.65
N TRP A 105 2.78 25.28 5.86
CA TRP A 105 2.14 25.23 7.17
C TRP A 105 3.03 24.52 8.20
N ALA A 106 3.53 23.33 7.91
CA ALA A 106 4.35 22.58 8.85
C ALA A 106 5.66 23.32 9.22
N ALA A 107 6.22 24.07 8.27
CA ALA A 107 7.39 24.93 8.52
C ALA A 107 7.02 26.12 9.41
N SER A 108 5.91 26.81 9.13
CA SER A 108 5.46 27.97 9.92
C SER A 108 5.11 27.60 11.36
N GLN A 109 4.63 26.38 11.58
CA GLN A 109 4.34 25.85 12.92
C GLN A 109 5.56 25.23 13.62
N GLY A 110 6.75 25.26 13.01
CA GLY A 110 7.96 24.68 13.58
C GLY A 110 7.96 23.14 13.63
N ILE A 111 7.05 22.48 12.92
CA ILE A 111 6.94 21.02 12.85
C ILE A 111 8.09 20.44 11.99
N VAL A 112 8.46 21.16 10.92
CA VAL A 112 9.60 20.85 10.07
C VAL A 112 10.53 22.03 9.90
N SER A 113 11.82 21.76 9.66
CA SER A 113 12.84 22.80 9.44
C SER A 113 13.64 22.60 8.15
N GLY A 114 13.21 21.69 7.27
CA GLY A 114 13.97 21.28 6.09
C GLY A 114 15.13 20.35 6.40
N THR A 115 15.92 20.03 5.37
CA THR A 115 17.08 19.12 5.44
C THR A 115 18.42 19.88 5.39
N GLY A 116 18.38 21.16 5.10
CA GLY A 116 19.53 22.06 4.97
C GLY A 116 19.44 22.87 3.67
N ASP A 117 20.25 23.91 3.56
CA ASP A 117 20.41 24.73 2.37
C ASP A 117 19.10 25.24 1.73
N GLY A 118 18.05 25.43 2.55
CA GLY A 118 16.73 25.86 2.08
C GLY A 118 15.95 24.80 1.34
N MET A 119 16.31 23.51 1.52
CA MET A 119 15.60 22.37 0.94
C MET A 119 14.66 21.71 1.95
N PHE A 120 13.54 21.19 1.44
CA PHE A 120 12.62 20.33 2.18
C PHE A 120 12.73 18.87 1.76
N GLU A 121 13.11 18.60 0.52
CA GLU A 121 13.15 17.26 -0.10
C GLU A 121 11.77 16.57 -0.10
N PRO A 122 10.76 17.16 -0.77
CA PRO A 122 9.37 16.69 -0.68
C PRO A 122 9.15 15.26 -1.15
N SER A 123 9.93 14.82 -2.14
CA SER A 123 9.83 13.47 -2.72
C SER A 123 10.77 12.45 -2.08
N ALA A 124 11.61 12.86 -1.13
CA ALA A 124 12.46 11.91 -0.42
C ALA A 124 11.62 11.03 0.51
N ASP A 125 11.92 9.75 0.52
CA ASP A 125 11.33 8.81 1.46
C ASP A 125 11.72 9.19 2.89
N ILE A 126 10.74 9.12 3.80
CA ILE A 126 10.96 9.51 5.18
C ILE A 126 11.57 8.38 5.99
N THR A 127 12.66 8.65 6.70
CA THR A 127 13.21 7.66 7.62
C THR A 127 12.39 7.60 8.92
N ARG A 128 12.48 6.46 9.62
CA ARG A 128 11.75 6.24 10.87
C ARG A 128 12.15 7.26 11.97
N GLU A 129 13.43 7.67 12.04
CA GLU A 129 13.87 8.71 12.97
C GLU A 129 13.37 10.11 12.57
N GLN A 130 13.26 10.41 11.26
CA GLN A 130 12.67 11.67 10.78
C GLN A 130 11.18 11.72 11.10
N LEU A 131 10.47 10.62 10.87
CA LEU A 131 9.06 10.50 11.20
C LEU A 131 8.83 10.73 12.70
N ALA A 132 9.58 10.08 13.58
CA ALA A 132 9.48 10.28 15.02
C ALA A 132 9.71 11.75 15.42
N ALA A 133 10.71 12.42 14.81
CA ALA A 133 11.02 13.82 15.09
C ALA A 133 9.89 14.77 14.66
N ILE A 134 9.30 14.54 13.51
CA ILE A 134 8.15 15.32 13.01
C ILE A 134 6.95 15.10 13.92
N MET A 135 6.63 13.85 14.27
CA MET A 135 5.50 13.53 15.16
C MET A 135 5.67 14.15 16.56
N MET A 136 6.87 14.13 17.13
CA MET A 136 7.13 14.75 18.43
C MET A 136 6.94 16.27 18.38
N ARG A 137 7.42 16.95 17.33
CA ARG A 137 7.23 18.40 17.15
C ARG A 137 5.76 18.74 16.93
N TYR A 138 5.05 17.91 16.19
CA TYR A 138 3.61 18.05 15.99
C TYR A 138 2.84 17.89 17.32
N THR A 139 3.22 16.96 18.18
CA THR A 139 2.66 16.79 19.53
C THR A 139 2.84 18.06 20.37
N ARG A 140 4.04 18.65 20.33
CA ARG A 140 4.32 19.94 21.00
C ARG A 140 3.49 21.09 20.43
N HIS A 141 3.29 21.14 19.11
CA HIS A 141 2.44 22.13 18.46
C HIS A 141 0.99 22.04 18.98
N LEU A 142 0.47 20.85 19.21
CA LEU A 142 -0.85 20.61 19.78
C LEU A 142 -0.92 20.93 21.30
N SER A 143 0.18 21.38 21.92
CA SER A 143 0.27 21.58 23.37
C SER A 143 -0.02 20.32 24.19
N VAL A 144 0.23 19.15 23.64
CA VAL A 144 0.16 17.88 24.33
C VAL A 144 1.52 17.58 24.97
N ASP A 145 1.50 17.12 26.21
CA ASP A 145 2.74 16.82 26.94
C ASP A 145 3.50 15.68 26.27
N VAL A 146 4.77 15.92 26.01
CA VAL A 146 5.71 14.90 25.57
C VAL A 146 6.26 14.20 26.80
N ALA A 147 5.73 13.02 27.09
CA ALA A 147 6.17 12.22 28.23
C ALA A 147 7.68 11.88 28.15
N PRO A 148 8.35 11.61 29.27
CA PRO A 148 9.73 11.11 29.25
C PRO A 148 9.87 9.88 28.38
N GLY A 149 10.97 9.82 27.62
CA GLY A 149 11.23 8.73 26.70
C GLY A 149 11.61 7.42 27.39
N ALA A 150 11.49 6.32 26.65
CA ALA A 150 11.97 5.01 27.09
C ALA A 150 13.49 4.88 26.94
N ASP A 151 14.07 3.95 27.69
CA ASP A 151 15.43 3.49 27.43
C ASP A 151 15.45 2.63 26.14
N LEU A 152 16.26 3.04 25.18
CA LEU A 152 16.41 2.35 23.91
C LEU A 152 17.48 1.25 23.92
N SER A 153 18.18 1.04 25.04
CA SER A 153 19.31 0.10 25.13
C SER A 153 18.96 -1.37 24.86
N SER A 154 17.67 -1.72 24.91
CA SER A 154 17.19 -3.05 24.57
C SER A 154 17.13 -3.33 23.06
N PHE A 155 17.29 -2.32 22.22
CA PHE A 155 17.31 -2.47 20.77
C PHE A 155 18.75 -2.67 20.28
N ALA A 156 18.92 -3.65 19.38
CA ALA A 156 20.25 -4.06 18.91
C ALA A 156 21.01 -2.96 18.14
N ASP A 157 20.29 -1.99 17.61
CA ASP A 157 20.81 -0.88 16.80
C ASP A 157 20.60 0.51 17.45
N ALA A 158 20.38 0.56 18.76
CA ALA A 158 20.11 1.80 19.48
C ALA A 158 21.23 2.87 19.33
N ASP A 159 22.47 2.45 19.14
CA ASP A 159 23.62 3.31 18.92
C ASP A 159 23.65 3.97 17.54
N THR A 160 22.91 3.41 16.56
CA THR A 160 22.80 3.96 15.21
C THR A 160 21.83 5.14 15.09
N VAL A 161 20.99 5.37 16.13
CA VAL A 161 20.08 6.52 16.20
C VAL A 161 20.87 7.82 16.16
N SER A 162 20.54 8.69 15.21
CA SER A 162 21.17 10.00 15.07
C SER A 162 20.99 10.83 16.34
N PHE A 163 22.02 11.56 16.74
CA PHE A 163 22.02 12.35 17.98
C PHE A 163 20.78 13.28 18.07
N TRP A 164 20.41 13.93 16.98
CA TRP A 164 19.28 14.85 16.91
C TRP A 164 17.91 14.14 17.05
N ALA A 165 17.84 12.83 16.78
CA ALA A 165 16.61 12.06 16.79
C ALA A 165 16.39 11.26 18.09
N ARG A 166 17.40 11.17 18.96
CA ARG A 166 17.35 10.30 20.15
C ARG A 166 16.17 10.60 21.05
N GLU A 167 15.91 11.87 21.34
CA GLU A 167 14.77 12.28 22.16
C GLU A 167 13.45 11.84 21.51
N ALA A 168 13.29 12.06 20.21
CA ALA A 168 12.08 11.72 19.49
C ALA A 168 11.85 10.21 19.38
N MET A 169 12.89 9.44 19.10
CA MET A 169 12.81 7.97 19.04
C MET A 169 12.48 7.38 20.41
N SER A 170 13.12 7.89 21.47
CA SER A 170 12.86 7.49 22.85
C SER A 170 11.42 7.81 23.28
N TRP A 171 10.94 9.02 22.97
CA TRP A 171 9.56 9.40 23.21
C TRP A 171 8.58 8.54 22.41
N ALA A 172 8.79 8.35 21.11
CA ALA A 172 7.89 7.59 20.25
C ALA A 172 7.78 6.12 20.67
N ASN A 173 8.87 5.55 21.19
CA ASN A 173 8.86 4.21 21.75
C ASN A 173 8.10 4.16 23.09
N ALA A 174 8.35 5.10 24.02
CA ALA A 174 7.64 5.19 25.30
C ALA A 174 6.13 5.38 25.11
N ALA A 175 5.72 6.18 24.13
CA ALA A 175 4.33 6.43 23.77
C ALA A 175 3.68 5.27 23.01
N GLY A 176 4.38 4.17 22.73
CA GLY A 176 3.87 3.04 21.96
C GLY A 176 3.63 3.30 20.47
N ILE A 177 4.07 4.46 19.97
CA ILE A 177 3.91 4.89 18.58
C ILE A 177 4.84 4.09 17.66
N LEU A 178 6.12 3.97 18.07
CA LEU A 178 7.15 3.19 17.40
C LEU A 178 7.49 1.95 18.21
N SER A 179 7.24 0.78 17.63
CA SER A 179 7.72 -0.50 18.15
C SER A 179 8.96 -0.96 17.39
N GLY A 180 9.73 -1.86 17.99
CA GLY A 180 10.87 -2.50 17.35
C GLY A 180 10.42 -3.45 16.23
N ILE A 181 11.32 -3.68 15.29
CA ILE A 181 11.19 -4.66 14.21
C ILE A 181 11.93 -5.93 14.68
N PRO A 182 11.23 -7.08 14.82
CA PRO A 182 11.89 -8.32 15.18
C PRO A 182 12.68 -8.86 13.96
N LEU A 183 13.97 -9.10 14.18
CA LEU A 183 14.86 -9.69 13.17
C LEU A 183 15.88 -10.58 13.89
N ASP A 184 16.06 -11.82 13.47
CA ASP A 184 17.05 -12.78 13.98
C ASP A 184 17.06 -12.93 15.52
N GLY A 185 15.88 -12.84 16.15
CA GLY A 185 15.72 -12.99 17.60
C GLY A 185 16.05 -11.74 18.42
N ALA A 186 16.34 -10.61 17.80
CA ALA A 186 16.55 -9.31 18.41
C ALA A 186 15.50 -8.28 17.93
N LEU A 187 15.38 -7.16 18.65
CA LEU A 187 14.55 -6.03 18.23
C LEU A 187 15.43 -4.91 17.70
N TYR A 188 15.03 -4.33 16.59
CA TYR A 188 15.72 -3.22 15.93
C TYR A 188 14.80 -2.01 15.83
N LEU A 189 15.34 -0.82 16.02
CA LEU A 189 14.64 0.46 15.77
C LEU A 189 14.60 0.80 14.28
N ASP A 190 15.64 0.40 13.55
CA ASP A 190 15.89 0.75 12.16
C ASP A 190 15.73 2.27 11.89
N PRO A 191 16.48 3.13 12.59
CA PRO A 191 16.22 4.57 12.59
C PRO A 191 16.39 5.20 11.21
N ARG A 192 17.27 4.67 10.38
CA ARG A 192 17.56 5.16 9.03
C ARG A 192 16.79 4.42 7.92
N GLY A 193 16.10 3.36 8.27
CA GLY A 193 15.19 2.67 7.35
C GLY A 193 14.01 3.56 6.97
N ASN A 194 13.57 3.45 5.73
CA ASN A 194 12.42 4.21 5.23
C ASN A 194 11.12 3.62 5.80
N ALA A 195 10.21 4.49 6.20
CA ALA A 195 8.90 4.07 6.68
C ALA A 195 7.99 3.73 5.50
N THR A 196 7.42 2.51 5.50
CA THR A 196 6.39 2.16 4.53
C THR A 196 5.06 2.86 4.85
N ARG A 197 4.16 2.92 3.87
CA ARG A 197 2.82 3.49 4.05
C ARG A 197 2.01 2.72 5.08
N ALA A 198 2.15 1.39 5.14
CA ALA A 198 1.54 0.55 6.17
C ALA A 198 2.06 0.88 7.58
N GLN A 199 3.38 1.02 7.71
CA GLN A 199 4.00 1.43 8.98
C GLN A 199 3.52 2.82 9.41
N ALA A 200 3.48 3.77 8.48
CA ALA A 200 3.01 5.13 8.75
C ALA A 200 1.53 5.17 9.16
N ALA A 201 0.67 4.38 8.51
CA ALA A 201 -0.74 4.25 8.90
C ALA A 201 -0.86 3.75 10.35
N SER A 202 -0.11 2.71 10.70
CA SER A 202 -0.11 2.15 12.06
C SER A 202 0.45 3.12 13.11
N ILE A 203 1.47 3.87 12.75
CA ILE A 203 2.06 4.91 13.61
C ILE A 203 1.04 6.04 13.86
N LEU A 204 0.35 6.49 12.82
CA LEU A 204 -0.68 7.54 12.93
C LEU A 204 -1.89 7.08 13.72
N GLN A 205 -2.40 5.87 13.48
CA GLN A 205 -3.49 5.32 14.29
C GLN A 205 -3.11 5.28 15.77
N ARG A 206 -1.95 4.67 16.11
CA ARG A 206 -1.47 4.60 17.49
C ARG A 206 -1.26 5.98 18.10
N TYR A 207 -0.70 6.91 17.35
CA TYR A 207 -0.53 8.28 17.79
C TYR A 207 -1.87 8.92 18.18
N ILE A 208 -2.86 8.81 17.31
CA ILE A 208 -4.17 9.42 17.54
C ILE A 208 -4.88 8.75 18.73
N THR A 209 -4.85 7.42 18.81
CA THR A 209 -5.55 6.70 19.89
C THR A 209 -4.81 6.78 21.23
N LEU A 210 -3.49 6.59 21.26
CA LEU A 210 -2.72 6.50 22.50
C LEU A 210 -2.27 7.88 23.01
N THR A 211 -1.86 8.79 22.12
CA THR A 211 -1.31 10.09 22.52
C THR A 211 -2.38 11.16 22.61
N LEU A 212 -3.34 11.18 21.68
CA LEU A 212 -4.41 12.17 21.68
C LEU A 212 -5.68 11.69 22.41
N GLY A 213 -5.75 10.42 22.80
CA GLY A 213 -6.89 9.84 23.51
C GLY A 213 -8.18 9.82 22.68
N ILE A 214 -8.09 9.81 21.36
CA ILE A 214 -9.22 9.72 20.44
C ILE A 214 -9.49 8.25 20.17
N GLU A 215 -10.58 7.72 20.69
CA GLU A 215 -10.95 6.32 20.53
C GLU A 215 -11.28 5.99 19.07
N ASP A 216 -10.98 4.76 18.66
CA ASP A 216 -11.45 4.19 17.40
C ASP A 216 -12.77 3.45 17.73
N ASP A 217 -13.89 4.13 17.57
CA ASP A 217 -15.23 3.62 17.92
C ASP A 217 -15.73 2.52 16.97
N TRP A 218 -14.91 2.12 16.01
CA TRP A 218 -15.32 1.13 15.03
C TRP A 218 -15.16 -0.30 15.59
N ASP A 219 -16.25 -1.03 15.62
CA ASP A 219 -16.39 -2.41 16.09
C ASP A 219 -16.73 -3.41 14.97
N GLY A 220 -16.77 -2.94 13.71
CA GLY A 220 -17.10 -3.76 12.55
C GLY A 220 -15.95 -4.67 12.10
N GLU A 221 -16.28 -5.64 11.26
CA GLU A 221 -15.29 -6.40 10.51
C GLU A 221 -14.87 -5.61 9.27
N ILE A 222 -13.57 -5.70 8.89
CA ILE A 222 -13.12 -5.18 7.60
C ILE A 222 -13.75 -6.05 6.52
N GLU A 223 -14.62 -5.44 5.73
CA GLU A 223 -15.13 -6.07 4.52
C GLU A 223 -14.09 -5.84 3.42
N GLU A 224 -13.52 -6.94 2.94
CA GLU A 224 -12.72 -6.88 1.70
C GLU A 224 -13.68 -6.50 0.57
N PRO A 225 -13.24 -5.65 -0.39
CA PRO A 225 -14.06 -5.36 -1.55
C PRO A 225 -14.45 -6.68 -2.21
N GLU A 226 -15.72 -6.79 -2.62
CA GLU A 226 -16.11 -7.96 -3.40
C GLU A 226 -15.23 -8.04 -4.63
N ARG A 227 -14.66 -9.21 -4.91
CA ARG A 227 -13.76 -9.41 -6.05
C ARG A 227 -14.42 -9.12 -7.40
N SER A 228 -15.75 -9.06 -7.43
CA SER A 228 -16.53 -8.55 -8.57
C SER A 228 -16.25 -7.08 -8.90
N ASP A 229 -15.69 -6.31 -7.97
CA ASP A 229 -15.43 -4.88 -8.12
C ASP A 229 -13.99 -4.57 -8.55
N LEU A 230 -13.19 -5.58 -8.92
CA LEU A 230 -11.82 -5.41 -9.45
C LEU A 230 -11.75 -4.60 -10.75
N GLY A 231 -12.89 -4.18 -11.27
CA GLY A 231 -13.00 -3.48 -12.54
C GLY A 231 -12.92 -4.44 -13.74
N GLU A 232 -12.90 -3.85 -14.92
CA GLU A 232 -12.68 -4.63 -16.14
C GLU A 232 -11.21 -5.08 -16.20
N LEU A 233 -10.98 -6.32 -16.65
CA LEU A 233 -9.64 -6.82 -16.92
C LEU A 233 -8.93 -5.84 -17.88
N PRO A 234 -7.74 -5.31 -17.53
CA PRO A 234 -7.02 -4.43 -18.43
C PRO A 234 -6.83 -5.10 -19.80
N PRO A 235 -7.01 -4.38 -20.91
CA PRO A 235 -6.80 -4.94 -22.22
C PRO A 235 -5.33 -5.38 -22.38
N PHE A 236 -5.12 -6.44 -23.17
CA PHE A 236 -3.76 -6.87 -23.51
C PHE A 236 -3.18 -5.90 -24.55
N GLU A 237 -2.36 -4.97 -24.09
CA GLU A 237 -1.69 -3.95 -24.90
C GLU A 237 -0.17 -4.11 -24.80
N PRO A 238 0.41 -5.18 -25.38
CA PRO A 238 1.84 -5.44 -25.28
C PRO A 238 2.64 -4.48 -26.16
N ASP A 239 3.83 -4.10 -25.70
CA ASP A 239 4.83 -3.50 -26.57
C ASP A 239 5.33 -4.54 -27.62
N GLU A 240 6.15 -4.08 -28.57
CA GLU A 240 6.65 -4.94 -29.67
C GLU A 240 7.48 -6.13 -29.14
N THR A 241 8.26 -5.93 -28.09
CA THR A 241 9.08 -6.98 -27.45
C THR A 241 8.22 -7.99 -26.71
N GLN A 242 7.24 -7.50 -25.94
CA GLN A 242 6.31 -8.35 -25.23
C GLN A 242 5.51 -9.21 -26.20
N LEU A 243 4.96 -8.61 -27.26
CA LEU A 243 4.20 -9.34 -28.28
C LEU A 243 5.05 -10.44 -28.95
N MET A 244 6.27 -10.11 -29.34
CA MET A 244 7.21 -11.09 -29.93
C MET A 244 7.50 -12.23 -28.95
N TYR A 245 7.69 -11.95 -27.68
CA TYR A 245 7.98 -12.95 -26.64
C TYR A 245 6.79 -13.85 -26.35
N VAL A 246 5.58 -13.29 -26.29
CA VAL A 246 4.34 -14.03 -26.13
C VAL A 246 4.12 -15.02 -27.28
N GLN A 247 4.29 -14.56 -28.52
CA GLN A 247 4.15 -15.39 -29.71
C GLN A 247 5.21 -16.51 -29.76
N GLU A 248 6.45 -16.21 -29.38
CA GLU A 248 7.54 -17.20 -29.37
C GLU A 248 7.32 -18.25 -28.27
N VAL A 249 6.82 -17.87 -27.07
CA VAL A 249 6.46 -18.85 -26.03
C VAL A 249 5.33 -19.77 -26.52
N LEU A 250 4.27 -19.23 -27.13
CA LEU A 250 3.19 -20.04 -27.70
C LEU A 250 3.73 -21.03 -28.76
N ARG A 251 4.61 -20.57 -29.64
CA ARG A 251 5.23 -21.42 -30.67
C ARG A 251 6.01 -22.56 -30.03
N LEU A 252 6.86 -22.27 -29.04
CA LEU A 252 7.66 -23.26 -28.32
C LEU A 252 6.81 -24.26 -27.54
N VAL A 253 5.75 -23.79 -26.85
CA VAL A 253 4.78 -24.67 -26.20
C VAL A 253 4.15 -25.64 -27.18
N ASN A 254 3.70 -25.14 -28.35
CA ASN A 254 3.06 -25.98 -29.35
C ASN A 254 4.03 -26.94 -30.05
N GLU A 255 5.32 -26.60 -30.15
CA GLU A 255 6.35 -27.56 -30.58
C GLU A 255 6.54 -28.72 -29.60
N GLU A 256 6.56 -28.45 -28.29
CA GLU A 256 6.65 -29.50 -27.28
C GLU A 256 5.40 -30.39 -27.27
N ARG A 257 4.22 -29.80 -27.37
CA ARG A 257 2.95 -30.53 -27.47
C ARG A 257 2.88 -31.42 -28.72
N ALA A 258 3.35 -30.91 -29.86
CA ALA A 258 3.40 -31.70 -31.11
C ALA A 258 4.31 -32.92 -31.04
N LYS A 259 5.43 -32.86 -30.30
CA LYS A 259 6.32 -34.01 -30.07
C LYS A 259 5.64 -35.16 -29.36
N GLU A 260 4.68 -34.83 -28.50
CA GLU A 260 3.88 -35.78 -27.71
C GLU A 260 2.52 -36.12 -28.39
N GLY A 261 2.25 -35.58 -29.57
CA GLY A 261 1.01 -35.79 -30.32
C GLY A 261 -0.22 -35.12 -29.69
N ILE A 262 -0.02 -34.08 -28.91
CA ILE A 262 -1.07 -33.32 -28.23
C ILE A 262 -1.49 -32.14 -29.10
N ALA A 263 -2.79 -31.81 -29.12
CA ALA A 263 -3.35 -30.69 -29.87
C ALA A 263 -2.68 -29.35 -29.44
N PRO A 264 -2.43 -28.41 -30.38
CA PRO A 264 -1.86 -27.12 -30.06
C PRO A 264 -2.81 -26.29 -29.20
N LEU A 265 -2.24 -25.37 -28.41
CA LEU A 265 -2.98 -24.35 -27.70
C LEU A 265 -3.20 -23.12 -28.59
N GLU A 266 -4.34 -22.45 -28.41
CA GLU A 266 -4.64 -21.15 -29.00
C GLU A 266 -4.25 -20.03 -28.03
N LEU A 267 -3.70 -18.94 -28.55
CA LEU A 267 -3.45 -17.75 -27.73
C LEU A 267 -4.78 -17.08 -27.39
N SER A 268 -4.96 -16.77 -26.11
CA SER A 268 -6.08 -15.96 -25.62
C SER A 268 -5.56 -14.62 -25.11
N GLU A 269 -5.97 -13.51 -25.74
CA GLU A 269 -5.62 -12.16 -25.31
C GLU A 269 -6.11 -11.90 -23.88
N GLU A 270 -7.28 -12.40 -23.53
CA GLU A 270 -7.86 -12.30 -22.19
C GLU A 270 -6.98 -12.99 -21.15
N LEU A 271 -6.50 -14.20 -21.44
CA LEU A 271 -5.53 -14.89 -20.56
C LEU A 271 -4.16 -14.22 -20.55
N CYS A 272 -3.73 -13.57 -21.66
CA CYS A 272 -2.51 -12.77 -21.67
C CYS A 272 -2.62 -11.56 -20.74
N SER A 273 -3.80 -10.91 -20.68
CA SER A 273 -4.06 -9.84 -19.73
C SER A 273 -3.91 -10.32 -18.28
N VAL A 274 -4.53 -11.46 -17.94
CA VAL A 274 -4.40 -12.05 -16.58
C VAL A 274 -2.96 -12.42 -16.28
N ALA A 275 -2.26 -13.09 -17.20
CA ALA A 275 -0.86 -13.47 -17.02
C ALA A 275 0.07 -12.26 -16.85
N THR A 276 -0.18 -11.17 -17.59
CA THR A 276 0.58 -9.91 -17.48
C THR A 276 0.30 -9.24 -16.15
N LEU A 277 -0.96 -9.18 -15.73
CA LEU A 277 -1.35 -8.63 -14.44
C LEU A 277 -0.72 -9.43 -13.28
N LYS A 278 -0.68 -10.76 -13.37
CA LYS A 278 0.02 -11.61 -12.40
C LYS A 278 1.52 -11.34 -12.34
N ALA A 279 2.16 -11.16 -13.48
CA ALA A 279 3.59 -10.80 -13.54
C ALA A 279 3.87 -9.44 -12.90
N GLN A 280 2.99 -8.44 -13.16
CA GLN A 280 3.04 -7.11 -12.53
C GLN A 280 2.82 -7.20 -11.02
N ASP A 281 1.84 -7.97 -10.59
CA ASP A 281 1.51 -8.19 -9.20
C ASP A 281 2.71 -8.76 -8.42
N MET A 282 3.34 -9.81 -8.93
CA MET A 282 4.56 -10.38 -8.34
C MET A 282 5.70 -9.36 -8.24
N ALA A 283 5.91 -8.57 -9.30
CA ALA A 283 6.99 -7.59 -9.36
C ALA A 283 6.76 -6.41 -8.41
N VAL A 284 5.54 -5.87 -8.36
CA VAL A 284 5.19 -4.69 -7.57
C VAL A 284 5.13 -5.02 -6.09
N PHE A 285 4.59 -6.19 -5.73
CA PHE A 285 4.39 -6.59 -4.33
C PHE A 285 5.52 -7.48 -3.77
N GLY A 286 6.58 -7.71 -4.55
CA GLY A 286 7.80 -8.35 -4.06
C GLY A 286 7.61 -9.80 -3.61
N TYR A 287 6.80 -10.58 -4.32
CA TYR A 287 6.61 -12.00 -4.04
C TYR A 287 6.81 -12.86 -5.31
N PHE A 288 7.04 -14.16 -5.13
CA PHE A 288 7.15 -15.14 -6.21
C PHE A 288 6.46 -16.44 -5.82
N GLU A 289 5.14 -16.44 -5.91
CA GLU A 289 4.27 -17.56 -5.54
C GLU A 289 3.03 -17.62 -6.45
N HIS A 290 2.38 -18.78 -6.55
CA HIS A 290 1.15 -18.93 -7.30
C HIS A 290 -0.01 -18.15 -6.67
N GLU A 291 -0.11 -18.16 -5.35
CA GLU A 291 -1.12 -17.41 -4.62
C GLU A 291 -0.75 -15.92 -4.57
N SER A 292 -1.60 -15.10 -5.19
CA SER A 292 -1.45 -13.65 -5.16
C SER A 292 -1.95 -13.09 -3.85
N PRO A 293 -1.21 -12.13 -3.23
CA PRO A 293 -1.75 -11.37 -2.11
C PRO A 293 -3.01 -10.56 -2.46
N ASN A 294 -3.17 -10.21 -3.73
CA ASN A 294 -4.24 -9.31 -4.18
C ASN A 294 -5.40 -10.07 -4.84
N PHE A 295 -5.11 -11.16 -5.56
CA PHE A 295 -6.08 -11.88 -6.37
C PHE A 295 -6.35 -13.31 -5.87
N GLY A 296 -5.62 -13.80 -4.85
CA GLY A 296 -5.74 -15.17 -4.36
C GLY A 296 -5.09 -16.21 -5.27
N ALA A 297 -5.62 -17.43 -5.27
CA ALA A 297 -5.15 -18.52 -6.12
C ALA A 297 -5.38 -18.22 -7.61
N PRO A 298 -4.64 -18.86 -8.55
CA PRO A 298 -4.77 -18.58 -9.98
C PRO A 298 -6.19 -18.72 -10.52
N ASP A 299 -6.95 -19.70 -10.05
CA ASP A 299 -8.35 -19.89 -10.40
C ASP A 299 -9.27 -18.80 -9.82
N GLU A 300 -8.97 -18.30 -8.63
CA GLU A 300 -9.69 -17.17 -8.05
C GLU A 300 -9.43 -15.89 -8.85
N MET A 301 -8.21 -15.69 -9.36
CA MET A 301 -7.89 -14.56 -10.22
C MET A 301 -8.66 -14.63 -11.55
N LEU A 302 -8.74 -15.79 -12.20
CA LEU A 302 -9.56 -15.98 -13.39
C LEU A 302 -11.03 -15.66 -13.12
N LYS A 303 -11.57 -16.16 -12.01
CA LYS A 303 -12.95 -15.93 -11.60
C LYS A 303 -13.22 -14.43 -11.34
N ALA A 304 -12.28 -13.74 -10.72
CA ALA A 304 -12.41 -12.32 -10.40
C ALA A 304 -12.63 -11.45 -11.66
N PHE A 305 -12.06 -11.87 -12.79
CA PHE A 305 -12.23 -11.19 -14.07
C PHE A 305 -13.30 -11.82 -14.98
N GLY A 306 -14.15 -12.69 -14.42
CA GLY A 306 -15.28 -13.26 -15.17
C GLY A 306 -14.88 -14.30 -16.22
N ILE A 307 -13.64 -14.79 -16.21
CA ILE A 307 -13.17 -15.84 -17.12
C ILE A 307 -13.73 -17.17 -16.64
N HIS A 308 -14.38 -17.91 -17.54
CA HIS A 308 -14.97 -19.20 -17.25
C HIS A 308 -14.07 -20.34 -17.73
N TRP A 309 -13.90 -21.36 -16.90
CA TRP A 309 -13.11 -22.56 -17.19
C TRP A 309 -13.71 -23.78 -16.47
N HIS A 310 -13.34 -24.96 -16.93
CA HIS A 310 -13.53 -26.22 -16.18
C HIS A 310 -12.18 -26.78 -15.71
N LEU A 311 -11.11 -26.44 -16.42
CA LEU A 311 -9.74 -26.80 -16.08
C LEU A 311 -8.84 -25.60 -16.28
N SER A 312 -8.04 -25.27 -15.27
CA SER A 312 -7.06 -24.19 -15.32
C SER A 312 -5.70 -24.63 -14.77
N GLY A 313 -4.67 -23.87 -15.11
CA GLY A 313 -3.32 -24.08 -14.59
C GLY A 313 -2.46 -22.85 -14.81
N GLU A 314 -1.39 -22.77 -14.02
CA GLU A 314 -0.44 -21.66 -14.08
C GLU A 314 1.00 -22.17 -14.00
N ASN A 315 1.88 -21.57 -14.78
CA ASN A 315 3.32 -21.65 -14.61
C ASN A 315 3.87 -20.25 -14.37
N ILE A 316 4.74 -20.10 -13.38
CA ILE A 316 5.47 -18.85 -13.12
C ILE A 316 6.96 -19.08 -13.21
N ALA A 317 7.71 -18.06 -13.65
CA ALA A 317 9.15 -18.07 -13.68
C ALA A 317 9.72 -16.65 -13.54
N ALA A 318 10.95 -16.53 -13.01
CA ALA A 318 11.60 -15.24 -12.84
C ALA A 318 13.09 -15.33 -13.24
N GLY A 319 13.65 -14.20 -13.67
CA GLY A 319 15.08 -14.08 -13.99
C GLY A 319 15.50 -14.53 -15.38
N TYR A 320 14.65 -15.15 -16.17
CA TYR A 320 14.94 -15.58 -17.54
C TYR A 320 14.84 -14.42 -18.54
N GLN A 321 15.83 -14.29 -19.42
CA GLN A 321 15.91 -13.16 -20.34
C GLN A 321 15.24 -13.38 -21.70
N THR A 322 14.98 -14.63 -22.07
CA THR A 322 14.42 -14.96 -23.38
C THR A 322 13.36 -16.06 -23.29
N PRO A 323 12.42 -16.10 -24.26
CA PRO A 323 11.40 -17.14 -24.37
C PRO A 323 11.98 -18.56 -24.35
N LYS A 324 13.09 -18.77 -25.02
CA LYS A 324 13.73 -20.10 -25.04
C LYS A 324 14.25 -20.51 -23.68
N GLN A 325 14.90 -19.60 -22.96
CA GLN A 325 15.44 -19.91 -21.64
C GLN A 325 14.34 -20.25 -20.64
N VAL A 326 13.25 -19.48 -20.60
CA VAL A 326 12.14 -19.74 -19.69
C VAL A 326 11.43 -21.06 -20.06
N MET A 327 11.26 -21.32 -21.37
CA MET A 327 10.66 -22.55 -21.85
C MET A 327 11.49 -23.79 -21.46
N ASP A 328 12.84 -23.73 -21.62
CA ASP A 328 13.73 -24.79 -21.17
C ASP A 328 13.58 -25.02 -19.65
N GLY A 329 13.56 -23.94 -18.86
CA GLY A 329 13.33 -24.04 -17.41
C GLY A 329 12.00 -24.65 -17.02
N TRP A 330 10.91 -24.30 -17.71
CA TRP A 330 9.62 -24.91 -17.48
C TRP A 330 9.59 -26.39 -17.88
N MET A 331 10.19 -26.74 -19.00
CA MET A 331 10.22 -28.14 -19.46
C MET A 331 11.12 -29.04 -18.62
N ASP A 332 12.13 -28.49 -17.95
CA ASP A 332 12.99 -29.23 -17.01
C ASP A 332 12.29 -29.46 -15.64
N SER A 333 11.24 -28.70 -15.32
CA SER A 333 10.45 -28.84 -14.10
C SER A 333 9.26 -29.78 -14.33
N PRO A 334 9.14 -30.91 -13.60
CA PRO A 334 8.05 -31.86 -13.80
C PRO A 334 6.64 -31.26 -13.67
N GLY A 335 6.45 -30.32 -12.73
CA GLY A 335 5.15 -29.65 -12.51
C GLY A 335 4.79 -28.73 -13.67
N HIS A 336 5.71 -27.85 -14.07
CA HIS A 336 5.49 -26.92 -15.18
C HIS A 336 5.33 -27.67 -16.51
N ARG A 337 6.14 -28.69 -16.75
CA ARG A 337 6.02 -29.57 -17.92
C ARG A 337 4.65 -30.23 -17.99
N ALA A 338 4.11 -30.70 -16.85
CA ALA A 338 2.79 -31.31 -16.80
C ALA A 338 1.68 -30.34 -17.24
N ASN A 339 1.77 -29.07 -16.87
CA ASN A 339 0.84 -28.06 -17.38
C ASN A 339 0.97 -27.84 -18.88
N ILE A 340 2.20 -27.68 -19.41
CA ILE A 340 2.44 -27.48 -20.85
C ILE A 340 1.90 -28.65 -21.68
N LEU A 341 2.07 -29.87 -21.20
CA LEU A 341 1.68 -31.10 -21.91
C LEU A 341 0.28 -31.64 -21.49
N ASN A 342 -0.50 -30.87 -20.74
CA ASN A 342 -1.85 -31.29 -20.38
C ASN A 342 -2.78 -31.27 -21.59
N PRO A 343 -3.34 -32.44 -22.02
CA PRO A 343 -4.21 -32.49 -23.17
C PRO A 343 -5.60 -31.83 -22.95
N GLY A 344 -5.96 -31.56 -21.70
CA GLY A 344 -7.21 -30.92 -21.33
C GLY A 344 -7.21 -29.41 -21.55
N TYR A 345 -6.05 -28.78 -21.77
CA TYR A 345 -6.00 -27.35 -22.08
C TYR A 345 -6.15 -27.10 -23.58
N GLY A 346 -6.91 -26.04 -23.92
CA GLY A 346 -7.12 -25.53 -25.27
C GLY A 346 -6.55 -24.13 -25.49
N LYS A 347 -6.38 -23.33 -24.41
CA LYS A 347 -5.96 -21.94 -24.50
C LYS A 347 -4.74 -21.66 -23.62
N LEU A 348 -3.96 -20.67 -24.04
CA LEU A 348 -2.79 -20.17 -23.34
C LEU A 348 -2.79 -18.64 -23.30
N GLY A 349 -2.58 -18.08 -22.13
CA GLY A 349 -2.12 -16.70 -21.93
C GLY A 349 -0.66 -16.67 -21.52
N VAL A 350 0.07 -15.68 -21.98
CA VAL A 350 1.47 -15.48 -21.63
C VAL A 350 1.65 -14.04 -21.16
N GLY A 351 2.20 -13.85 -19.98
CA GLY A 351 2.63 -12.57 -19.42
C GLY A 351 4.14 -12.48 -19.32
N TYR A 352 4.70 -11.34 -19.70
CA TYR A 352 6.10 -11.01 -19.55
C TYR A 352 6.26 -9.58 -19.03
N LEU A 353 7.08 -9.43 -18.00
CA LEU A 353 7.42 -8.13 -17.42
C LEU A 353 8.92 -8.06 -17.15
N THR A 354 9.51 -6.88 -17.39
CA THR A 354 10.91 -6.56 -17.07
C THR A 354 11.02 -5.16 -16.49
N GLY A 355 12.12 -4.89 -15.79
CA GLY A 355 12.43 -3.55 -15.27
C GLY A 355 11.75 -3.18 -13.95
N LEU A 356 11.01 -4.09 -13.33
CA LEU A 356 10.36 -3.92 -12.02
C LEU A 356 10.63 -5.12 -11.12
N GLY A 357 10.57 -4.89 -9.80
CA GLY A 357 10.68 -5.93 -8.78
C GLY A 357 12.10 -6.41 -8.51
N GLU A 358 12.22 -7.49 -7.72
CA GLU A 358 13.50 -8.06 -7.28
C GLU A 358 14.24 -8.79 -8.41
N TYR A 359 13.47 -9.43 -9.31
CA TYR A 359 14.03 -10.18 -10.44
C TYR A 359 14.08 -9.33 -11.70
N SER A 360 15.07 -9.61 -12.56
CA SER A 360 15.24 -8.90 -13.83
C SER A 360 14.08 -9.09 -14.82
N SER A 361 13.27 -10.12 -14.61
CA SER A 361 12.08 -10.42 -15.43
C SER A 361 11.15 -11.36 -14.68
N TYR A 362 9.85 -11.29 -15.03
CA TYR A 362 8.79 -12.18 -14.57
C TYR A 362 8.03 -12.74 -15.77
N TRP A 363 7.74 -14.04 -15.71
CA TRP A 363 7.04 -14.79 -16.76
C TRP A 363 5.89 -15.56 -16.16
N VAL A 364 4.75 -15.52 -16.81
CA VAL A 364 3.55 -16.27 -16.41
C VAL A 364 2.94 -16.94 -17.61
N GLN A 365 2.54 -18.19 -17.46
CA GLN A 365 1.64 -18.92 -18.38
C GLN A 365 0.36 -19.21 -17.64
N THR A 366 -0.77 -18.82 -18.20
CA THR A 366 -2.11 -19.16 -17.69
C THR A 366 -2.80 -20.04 -18.73
N PHE A 367 -3.28 -21.19 -18.28
CA PHE A 367 -3.91 -22.22 -19.14
C PHE A 367 -5.38 -22.36 -18.79
N THR A 368 -6.23 -22.57 -19.80
CA THR A 368 -7.63 -23.03 -19.63
C THR A 368 -7.99 -24.05 -20.71
N ASP A 369 -9.10 -24.79 -20.48
CA ASP A 369 -9.75 -25.63 -21.49
C ASP A 369 -10.40 -24.84 -22.60
#